data_b58bc069e59682aad514aa5bff4d0c24
#
_entry.id   b58bc069e59682aad514aa5bff4d0c24
#
_cell.length_a   1.000
_cell.length_b   1.000
_cell.length_c   1.000
_cell.angle_alpha   90.00
_cell.angle_beta   90.00
_cell.angle_gamma   90.00
#
_symmetry.space_group_name_H-M   'P 1'
#
loop_
_entity.id
_entity.type
_entity.pdbx_description
1 polymer ?
#
loop_
_entity_poly.entity_id
_entity_poly.type
_entity_poly.pdbx_seq_one_letter_code
_entity_poly.pdbx_strand_id
1 'polypeptide(L)'
;TPFFNTGIEFNIADILEGEVEYFHKKTTDMLFMKQVAPSLGYASYPVNDGALVNKGVEFSLTAHLLKKKDYKFDFRVNGGYYKNEMTKMPIDETTGMEKPIEISTYYGWAKGHSLYDFYIREYAGVDPETGFALYNQYYNVKANGERDLITDMETYKSKNTINKLEVEKTSDWDKATTF
;
A
#
# COMPACT_ATOMS: atom_id res chain seq x y z
N THR A 1 -6.47 3.64 -20.08
CA THR A 1 -6.37 4.20 -18.72
C THR A 1 -7.32 5.38 -18.61
N PRO A 2 -8.51 5.23 -18.04
CA PRO A 2 -9.42 6.36 -17.79
C PRO A 2 -8.83 7.30 -16.73
N PHE A 3 -8.92 8.59 -17.02
CA PHE A 3 -8.49 9.67 -16.14
C PHE A 3 -9.63 10.70 -16.03
N PHE A 4 -9.99 11.03 -14.81
CA PHE A 4 -10.94 12.09 -14.49
C PHE A 4 -10.24 13.10 -13.60
N ASN A 5 -10.35 14.37 -13.96
CA ASN A 5 -9.88 15.50 -13.17
C ASN A 5 -10.95 16.59 -13.15
N THR A 6 -11.16 17.18 -12.00
CA THR A 6 -12.04 18.33 -11.83
C THR A 6 -11.51 19.24 -10.74
N GLY A 7 -11.64 20.54 -10.94
CA GLY A 7 -11.14 21.53 -10.01
C GLY A 7 -12.06 22.74 -9.93
N ILE A 8 -11.88 23.51 -8.88
CA ILE A 8 -12.52 24.80 -8.65
C ILE A 8 -11.42 25.80 -8.36
N GLU A 9 -11.39 26.88 -9.13
CA GLU A 9 -10.59 28.07 -8.86
C GLU A 9 -11.50 29.18 -8.33
N PHE A 10 -10.99 29.94 -7.39
CA PHE A 10 -11.74 31.07 -6.82
C PHE A 10 -10.82 32.23 -6.45
N ASN A 11 -11.38 33.43 -6.55
CA ASN A 11 -10.80 34.66 -6.06
C ASN A 11 -11.86 35.41 -5.27
N ILE A 12 -11.60 35.68 -4.00
CA ILE A 12 -12.53 36.36 -3.09
C ILE A 12 -11.95 37.71 -2.73
N ALA A 13 -12.55 38.76 -3.30
CA ALA A 13 -12.26 40.16 -3.00
C ALA A 13 -10.77 40.56 -3.12
N ASP A 14 -10.02 39.92 -4.00
CA ASP A 14 -8.56 40.08 -4.16
C ASP A 14 -7.75 39.89 -2.85
N ILE A 15 -8.36 39.23 -1.86
CA ILE A 15 -7.76 38.93 -0.57
C ILE A 15 -7.37 37.46 -0.49
N LEU A 16 -8.23 36.57 -1.01
CA LEU A 16 -8.00 35.13 -0.99
C LEU A 16 -8.22 34.55 -2.39
N GLU A 17 -7.19 33.98 -2.93
CA GLU A 17 -7.26 33.18 -4.16
C GLU A 17 -6.82 31.75 -3.90
N GLY A 18 -7.41 30.82 -4.63
CA GLY A 18 -7.03 29.42 -4.48
C GLY A 18 -7.67 28.53 -5.51
N GLU A 19 -7.17 27.33 -5.51
CA GLU A 19 -7.66 26.23 -6.31
C GLU A 19 -7.75 24.96 -5.47
N VAL A 20 -8.72 24.11 -5.78
CA VAL A 20 -8.85 22.75 -5.23
C VAL A 20 -9.16 21.83 -6.39
N GLU A 21 -8.35 20.82 -6.56
CA GLU A 21 -8.51 19.81 -7.61
C GLU A 21 -8.73 18.43 -7.02
N TYR A 22 -9.60 17.65 -7.66
CA TYR A 22 -9.76 16.22 -7.41
C TYR A 22 -9.39 15.45 -8.67
N PHE A 23 -8.57 14.42 -8.52
CA PHE A 23 -8.25 13.53 -9.61
C PHE A 23 -8.54 12.06 -9.28
N HIS A 24 -8.88 11.30 -10.32
CA HIS A 24 -9.05 9.85 -10.27
C HIS A 24 -8.49 9.24 -11.55
N LYS A 25 -7.45 8.40 -11.41
CA LYS A 25 -6.79 7.70 -12.51
C LYS A 25 -6.83 6.22 -12.27
N LYS A 26 -7.45 5.47 -13.18
CA LYS A 26 -7.44 4.01 -13.18
C LYS A 26 -6.48 3.51 -14.26
N THR A 27 -5.48 2.73 -13.88
CA THR A 27 -4.59 2.01 -14.79
C THR A 27 -5.00 0.56 -14.81
N THR A 28 -5.29 0.03 -15.99
CA THR A 28 -5.62 -1.39 -16.23
C THR A 28 -4.52 -2.04 -17.05
N ASP A 29 -4.55 -3.35 -17.10
CA ASP A 29 -3.65 -4.15 -17.92
C ASP A 29 -2.17 -3.89 -17.61
N MET A 30 -1.88 -3.83 -16.31
CA MET A 30 -0.51 -3.69 -15.81
C MET A 30 0.30 -4.93 -16.16
N LEU A 31 1.57 -4.73 -16.53
CA LEU A 31 2.50 -5.81 -16.82
C LEU A 31 2.97 -6.48 -15.51
N PHE A 32 2.75 -7.77 -15.42
CA PHE A 32 3.30 -8.64 -14.39
C PHE A 32 4.13 -9.75 -15.01
N MET A 33 5.18 -10.18 -14.31
CA MET A 33 5.98 -11.34 -14.73
C MET A 33 5.34 -12.61 -14.18
N LYS A 34 4.79 -13.43 -15.07
CA LYS A 34 4.17 -14.69 -14.71
C LYS A 34 5.19 -15.82 -14.78
N GLN A 35 5.35 -16.52 -13.68
CA GLN A 35 6.21 -17.71 -13.63
C GLN A 35 5.51 -18.87 -14.32
N VAL A 36 6.29 -19.69 -15.01
CA VAL A 36 5.81 -20.87 -15.73
C VAL A 36 6.64 -22.09 -15.40
N ALA A 37 6.09 -23.26 -15.74
CA ALA A 37 6.80 -24.50 -15.53
C ALA A 37 8.13 -24.51 -16.32
N PRO A 38 9.24 -24.96 -15.72
CA PRO A 38 10.55 -25.02 -16.37
C PRO A 38 10.58 -25.80 -17.70
N SER A 39 9.61 -26.71 -17.89
CA SER A 39 9.44 -27.47 -19.12
C SER A 39 9.17 -26.63 -20.37
N LEU A 40 8.78 -25.36 -20.21
CA LEU A 40 8.53 -24.43 -21.32
C LEU A 40 9.79 -23.74 -21.82
N GLY A 41 10.95 -23.94 -21.16
CA GLY A 41 12.24 -23.39 -21.57
C GLY A 41 12.49 -21.93 -21.17
N TYR A 42 11.58 -21.30 -20.45
CA TYR A 42 11.75 -19.98 -19.84
C TYR A 42 11.10 -19.92 -18.46
N ALA A 43 11.64 -19.08 -17.58
CA ALA A 43 11.21 -19.01 -16.18
C ALA A 43 9.93 -18.18 -15.97
N SER A 44 9.74 -17.16 -16.80
CA SER A 44 8.59 -16.26 -16.71
C SER A 44 8.33 -15.54 -18.02
N TYR A 45 7.12 -15.02 -18.18
CA TYR A 45 6.74 -14.15 -19.30
C TYR A 45 5.85 -12.99 -18.83
N PRO A 46 5.87 -11.87 -19.53
CA PRO A 46 5.02 -10.74 -19.18
C PRO A 46 3.56 -11.01 -19.55
N VAL A 47 2.65 -10.71 -18.62
CA VAL A 47 1.20 -10.74 -18.83
C VAL A 47 0.58 -9.41 -18.50
N ASN A 48 -0.46 -9.02 -19.24
CA ASN A 48 -1.25 -7.85 -18.95
C ASN A 48 -2.37 -8.23 -18.00
N ASP A 49 -2.09 -8.20 -16.71
CA ASP A 49 -3.06 -8.52 -15.68
C ASP A 49 -2.85 -7.61 -14.47
N GLY A 50 -3.95 -7.23 -13.81
CA GLY A 50 -3.89 -6.30 -12.70
C GLY A 50 -4.39 -4.91 -13.02
N ALA A 51 -4.84 -4.21 -11.98
CA ALA A 51 -5.32 -2.84 -12.10
C ALA A 51 -5.01 -2.03 -10.85
N LEU A 52 -4.73 -0.75 -11.07
CA LEU A 52 -4.36 0.23 -10.05
C LEU A 52 -5.24 1.46 -10.15
N VAL A 53 -5.62 2.02 -9.03
CA VAL A 53 -6.29 3.32 -8.93
C VAL A 53 -5.42 4.29 -8.15
N ASN A 54 -5.21 5.47 -8.72
CA ASN A 54 -4.68 6.64 -8.03
C ASN A 54 -5.77 7.69 -7.96
N LYS A 55 -6.07 8.19 -6.77
CA LYS A 55 -7.05 9.26 -6.56
C LYS A 55 -6.57 10.17 -5.44
N GLY A 56 -6.94 11.44 -5.55
CA GLY A 56 -6.50 12.40 -4.56
C GLY A 56 -7.13 13.77 -4.72
N VAL A 57 -6.78 14.64 -3.78
CA VAL A 57 -7.15 16.06 -3.76
C VAL A 57 -5.87 16.86 -3.62
N GLU A 58 -5.75 17.89 -4.45
CA GLU A 58 -4.68 18.88 -4.36
C GLU A 58 -5.29 20.26 -4.13
N PHE A 59 -4.59 21.11 -3.40
CA PHE A 59 -5.05 22.48 -3.17
C PHE A 59 -3.89 23.45 -3.12
N SER A 60 -4.16 24.67 -3.53
CA SER A 60 -3.25 25.81 -3.40
C SER A 60 -4.09 27.02 -2.97
N LEU A 61 -3.64 27.71 -1.91
CA LEU A 61 -4.31 28.88 -1.36
C LEU A 61 -3.30 30.00 -1.18
N THR A 62 -3.65 31.22 -1.61
CA THR A 62 -2.86 32.43 -1.40
C THR A 62 -3.72 33.49 -0.74
N ALA A 63 -3.26 34.00 0.39
CA ALA A 63 -3.90 35.12 1.09
C ALA A 63 -3.04 36.37 0.97
N HIS A 64 -3.62 37.45 0.40
CA HIS A 64 -3.00 38.76 0.30
C HIS A 64 -3.30 39.55 1.55
N LEU A 65 -2.52 39.36 2.62
CA LEU A 65 -2.82 39.88 3.95
C LEU A 65 -2.51 41.36 4.10
N LEU A 66 -1.52 41.86 3.38
CA LEU A 66 -1.14 43.28 3.38
C LEU A 66 -0.78 43.72 1.95
N LYS A 67 -1.41 44.80 1.49
CA LYS A 67 -1.10 45.40 0.20
C LYS A 67 -1.07 46.93 0.39
N LYS A 68 0.11 47.46 0.74
CA LYS A 68 0.37 48.88 0.93
C LYS A 68 1.35 49.37 -0.15
N LYS A 69 1.50 50.71 -0.24
CA LYS A 69 2.37 51.33 -1.24
C LYS A 69 3.84 50.85 -1.14
N ASP A 70 4.35 50.70 0.09
CA ASP A 70 5.75 50.45 0.34
C ASP A 70 6.05 49.00 0.83
N TYR A 71 5.01 48.22 1.12
CA TYR A 71 5.16 46.81 1.53
C TYR A 71 3.95 45.96 1.17
N LYS A 72 4.24 44.71 0.85
CA LYS A 72 3.28 43.68 0.50
C LYS A 72 3.59 42.41 1.31
N PHE A 73 2.55 41.76 1.83
CA PHE A 73 2.68 40.48 2.50
C PHE A 73 1.62 39.52 2.00
N ASP A 74 2.09 38.47 1.32
CA ASP A 74 1.28 37.36 0.83
C ASP A 74 1.64 36.10 1.60
N PHE A 75 0.64 35.35 2.01
CA PHE A 75 0.81 34.04 2.61
C PHE A 75 0.28 32.98 1.64
N ARG A 76 1.13 31.99 1.29
CA ARG A 76 0.75 30.89 0.41
C ARG A 76 0.91 29.56 1.11
N VAL A 77 -0.07 28.67 0.97
CA VAL A 77 -0.03 27.27 1.38
C VAL A 77 -0.54 26.40 0.26
N ASN A 78 0.13 25.29 0.03
CA ASN A 78 -0.31 24.25 -0.89
C ASN A 78 -0.12 22.89 -0.24
N GLY A 79 -0.88 21.91 -0.70
CA GLY A 79 -0.79 20.55 -0.23
C GLY A 79 -1.60 19.60 -1.09
N GLY A 80 -1.40 18.33 -0.86
CA GLY A 80 -2.15 17.29 -1.54
C GLY A 80 -2.27 16.04 -0.68
N TYR A 81 -3.36 15.34 -0.88
CA TYR A 81 -3.57 14.00 -0.34
C TYR A 81 -3.95 13.07 -1.48
N TYR A 82 -3.24 11.95 -1.60
CA TYR A 82 -3.54 10.95 -2.62
C TYR A 82 -3.44 9.55 -2.06
N LYS A 83 -4.28 8.67 -2.60
CA LYS A 83 -4.31 7.24 -2.32
C LYS A 83 -4.00 6.47 -3.60
N ASN A 84 -3.03 5.58 -3.49
CA ASN A 84 -2.71 4.57 -4.48
C ASN A 84 -3.26 3.22 -4.00
N GLU A 85 -3.95 2.46 -4.86
CA GLU A 85 -4.59 1.22 -4.43
C GLU A 85 -4.66 0.22 -5.59
N MET A 86 -4.14 -0.99 -5.37
CA MET A 86 -4.33 -2.13 -6.27
C MET A 86 -5.79 -2.60 -6.20
N THR A 87 -6.49 -2.58 -7.33
CA THR A 87 -7.90 -2.99 -7.41
C THR A 87 -8.09 -4.37 -8.02
N LYS A 88 -7.07 -4.87 -8.72
CA LYS A 88 -7.03 -6.22 -9.30
C LYS A 88 -5.61 -6.77 -9.23
N MET A 89 -5.48 -8.01 -8.77
CA MET A 89 -4.23 -8.76 -8.77
C MET A 89 -4.18 -9.75 -9.94
N PRO A 90 -2.96 -10.16 -10.38
CA PRO A 90 -2.80 -11.22 -11.38
C PRO A 90 -3.44 -12.54 -10.92
N ILE A 91 -3.92 -13.31 -11.89
CA ILE A 91 -4.48 -14.65 -11.63
C ILE A 91 -3.33 -15.66 -11.43
N ASP A 92 -3.40 -16.42 -10.35
CA ASP A 92 -2.57 -17.60 -10.11
C ASP A 92 -3.13 -18.78 -10.91
N GLU A 93 -2.36 -19.33 -11.85
CA GLU A 93 -2.79 -20.44 -12.69
C GLU A 93 -3.03 -21.74 -11.92
N THR A 94 -2.35 -21.92 -10.80
CA THR A 94 -2.50 -23.15 -10.00
C THR A 94 -3.86 -23.19 -9.31
N THR A 95 -4.33 -22.03 -8.85
CA THR A 95 -5.58 -21.91 -8.09
C THR A 95 -6.73 -21.36 -8.94
N GLY A 96 -6.44 -20.68 -10.05
CA GLY A 96 -7.42 -19.95 -10.86
C GLY A 96 -8.00 -18.69 -10.19
N MET A 97 -7.44 -18.28 -9.05
CA MET A 97 -7.87 -17.12 -8.27
C MET A 97 -6.86 -15.97 -8.35
N GLU A 98 -7.27 -14.75 -7.99
CA GLU A 98 -6.34 -13.64 -7.84
C GLU A 98 -5.26 -13.99 -6.80
N LYS A 99 -3.99 -13.68 -7.09
CA LYS A 99 -2.91 -13.85 -6.12
C LYS A 99 -3.21 -13.02 -4.87
N PRO A 100 -3.07 -13.57 -3.66
CA PRO A 100 -3.29 -12.81 -2.43
C PRO A 100 -2.26 -11.69 -2.27
N ILE A 101 -1.03 -11.96 -2.66
CA ILE A 101 0.07 -11.00 -2.63
C ILE A 101 1.11 -11.33 -3.71
N GLU A 102 1.77 -10.28 -4.23
CA GLU A 102 2.98 -10.37 -5.04
C GLU A 102 4.08 -9.58 -4.32
N ILE A 103 5.20 -10.25 -4.00
CA ILE A 103 6.29 -9.61 -3.25
C ILE A 103 7.37 -9.14 -4.23
N SER A 104 7.71 -7.85 -4.16
CA SER A 104 8.80 -7.24 -4.91
C SER A 104 9.80 -6.62 -3.94
N THR A 105 10.86 -7.32 -3.64
CA THR A 105 11.92 -6.93 -2.69
C THR A 105 11.36 -6.69 -1.28
N TYR A 106 10.95 -5.45 -0.97
CA TYR A 106 10.40 -5.04 0.34
C TYR A 106 8.95 -4.56 0.26
N TYR A 107 8.36 -4.56 -0.94
CA TYR A 107 6.99 -4.13 -1.18
C TYR A 107 6.09 -5.33 -1.35
N GLY A 108 4.92 -5.27 -0.75
CA GLY A 108 3.86 -6.27 -0.93
C GLY A 108 2.70 -5.68 -1.72
N TRP A 109 2.46 -6.20 -2.91
CA TRP A 109 1.34 -5.78 -3.73
C TRP A 109 0.18 -6.74 -3.49
N ALA A 110 -0.86 -6.22 -2.86
CA ALA A 110 -2.08 -6.96 -2.58
C ALA A 110 -3.29 -6.09 -2.93
N LYS A 111 -4.42 -6.74 -3.16
CA LYS A 111 -5.68 -6.04 -3.45
C LYS A 111 -6.10 -5.18 -2.26
N GLY A 112 -6.41 -3.89 -2.51
CA GLY A 112 -6.75 -2.92 -1.47
C GLY A 112 -5.54 -2.20 -0.87
N HIS A 113 -4.32 -2.61 -1.20
CA HIS A 113 -3.07 -2.04 -0.73
C HIS A 113 -2.40 -1.15 -1.77
N SER A 114 -1.48 -0.28 -1.31
CA SER A 114 -0.66 0.54 -2.18
C SER A 114 0.48 -0.25 -2.79
N LEU A 115 0.96 0.16 -3.97
CA LEU A 115 2.21 -0.34 -4.54
C LEU A 115 3.45 -0.01 -3.69
N TYR A 116 3.32 0.95 -2.78
CA TYR A 116 4.39 1.45 -1.92
C TYR A 116 4.29 0.93 -0.49
N ASP A 117 3.33 0.05 -0.20
CA ASP A 117 3.23 -0.56 1.12
C ASP A 117 4.40 -1.52 1.31
N PHE A 118 5.11 -1.33 2.41
CA PHE A 118 6.17 -2.25 2.80
C PHE A 118 5.55 -3.56 3.29
N TYR A 119 6.19 -4.65 2.91
CA TYR A 119 5.82 -5.99 3.34
C TYR A 119 7.02 -6.66 3.98
N ILE A 120 7.20 -6.38 5.26
CA ILE A 120 8.39 -6.72 6.03
C ILE A 120 8.02 -7.31 7.39
N ARG A 121 9.01 -7.90 8.05
CA ARG A 121 8.87 -8.35 9.43
C ARG A 121 8.97 -7.20 10.41
N GLU A 122 8.08 -7.16 11.36
CA GLU A 122 8.00 -6.10 12.35
C GLU A 122 9.04 -6.29 13.45
N TYR A 123 9.96 -5.33 13.56
CA TYR A 123 10.99 -5.34 14.60
C TYR A 123 10.40 -5.09 15.99
N ALA A 124 10.75 -5.96 16.96
CA ALA A 124 10.18 -5.97 18.31
C ALA A 124 11.21 -5.66 19.42
N GLY A 125 12.42 -5.23 19.04
CA GLY A 125 13.48 -4.87 19.98
C GLY A 125 14.69 -5.80 19.91
N VAL A 126 15.50 -5.79 20.95
CA VAL A 126 16.68 -6.63 21.12
C VAL A 126 16.50 -7.49 22.37
N ASP A 127 16.87 -8.74 22.29
CA ASP A 127 16.93 -9.64 23.43
C ASP A 127 18.07 -9.18 24.36
N PRO A 128 17.76 -8.83 25.62
CA PRO A 128 18.77 -8.31 26.56
C PRO A 128 19.81 -9.37 26.99
N GLU A 129 19.49 -10.66 26.87
CA GLU A 129 20.40 -11.75 27.26
C GLU A 129 21.35 -12.14 26.15
N THR A 130 20.86 -12.17 24.92
CA THR A 130 21.64 -12.67 23.77
C THR A 130 22.13 -11.59 22.82
N GLY A 131 21.52 -10.37 22.86
CA GLY A 131 21.80 -9.29 21.95
C GLY A 131 21.22 -9.46 20.53
N PHE A 132 20.44 -10.52 20.28
CA PHE A 132 19.80 -10.72 18.98
C PHE A 132 18.58 -9.84 18.76
N ALA A 133 18.35 -9.46 17.50
CA ALA A 133 17.13 -8.76 17.11
C ALA A 133 15.90 -9.65 17.31
N LEU A 134 14.85 -9.06 17.85
CA LEU A 134 13.55 -9.72 18.03
C LEU A 134 12.56 -9.17 17.03
N TYR A 135 11.68 -10.04 16.53
CA TYR A 135 10.61 -9.75 15.59
C TYR A 135 9.28 -10.27 16.14
N ASN A 136 8.18 -9.63 15.73
CA ASN A 136 6.85 -10.09 16.09
C ASN A 136 6.49 -11.35 15.30
N GLN A 137 5.92 -12.31 16.00
CA GLN A 137 5.44 -13.60 15.52
C GLN A 137 3.98 -13.73 15.92
N TYR A 138 3.09 -13.87 14.95
CA TYR A 138 1.65 -13.89 15.19
C TYR A 138 1.09 -15.30 15.05
N TYR A 139 0.12 -15.56 15.89
CA TYR A 139 -0.66 -16.80 15.89
C TYR A 139 -2.14 -16.51 15.75
N ASN A 140 -2.84 -17.32 14.97
CA ASN A 140 -4.28 -17.38 14.99
C ASN A 140 -4.72 -18.46 16.00
N VAL A 141 -5.40 -18.05 17.06
CA VAL A 141 -5.97 -18.98 18.05
C VAL A 141 -7.38 -19.35 17.61
N LYS A 142 -7.56 -20.60 17.22
CA LYS A 142 -8.84 -21.15 16.79
C LYS A 142 -9.81 -21.34 17.96
N ALA A 143 -11.08 -21.51 17.66
CA ALA A 143 -12.13 -21.73 18.69
C ALA A 143 -11.89 -23.00 19.53
N ASN A 144 -11.17 -23.99 19.03
CA ASN A 144 -10.77 -25.20 19.74
C ASN A 144 -9.50 -25.02 20.59
N GLY A 145 -8.91 -23.82 20.64
CA GLY A 145 -7.68 -23.52 21.36
C GLY A 145 -6.38 -23.85 20.62
N GLU A 146 -6.45 -24.39 19.41
CA GLU A 146 -5.28 -24.63 18.57
C GLU A 146 -4.67 -23.33 18.07
N ARG A 147 -3.34 -23.23 18.05
CA ARG A 147 -2.58 -22.06 17.62
C ARG A 147 -1.90 -22.36 16.29
N ASP A 148 -2.28 -21.63 15.26
CA ASP A 148 -1.61 -21.65 13.94
C ASP A 148 -0.62 -20.50 13.85
N LEU A 149 0.64 -20.81 13.57
CA LEU A 149 1.67 -19.82 13.28
C LEU A 149 1.39 -19.14 11.94
N ILE A 150 1.43 -17.81 11.94
CA ILE A 150 1.27 -17.00 10.72
C ILE A 150 2.65 -16.47 10.32
N THR A 151 3.21 -17.00 9.26
CA THR A 151 4.50 -16.53 8.69
C THR A 151 4.29 -15.42 7.66
N ASP A 152 3.14 -15.42 6.97
CA ASP A 152 2.74 -14.46 5.95
C ASP A 152 1.27 -14.10 6.17
N MET A 153 1.01 -12.84 6.56
CA MET A 153 -0.32 -12.42 7.00
C MET A 153 -1.33 -12.41 5.85
N GLU A 154 -0.97 -11.89 4.68
CA GLU A 154 -1.90 -11.76 3.56
C GLU A 154 -2.24 -13.14 2.96
N THR A 155 -1.24 -13.99 2.79
CA THR A 155 -1.47 -15.37 2.34
C THR A 155 -2.31 -16.16 3.35
N TYR A 156 -2.09 -15.94 4.65
CA TYR A 156 -2.89 -16.62 5.69
C TYR A 156 -4.35 -16.17 5.65
N LYS A 157 -4.62 -14.87 5.60
CA LYS A 157 -5.98 -14.29 5.50
C LYS A 157 -6.73 -14.77 4.26
N SER A 158 -6.03 -14.98 3.15
CA SER A 158 -6.68 -15.45 1.91
C SER A 158 -7.22 -16.89 2.00
N LYS A 159 -6.67 -17.71 2.90
CA LYS A 159 -6.98 -19.14 3.05
C LYS A 159 -7.74 -19.48 4.32
N ASN A 160 -7.66 -18.63 5.34
CA ASN A 160 -8.15 -18.91 6.69
C ASN A 160 -8.93 -17.73 7.27
N THR A 161 -9.88 -18.04 8.15
CA THR A 161 -10.54 -17.04 8.98
C THR A 161 -9.68 -16.76 10.21
N ILE A 162 -9.42 -15.48 10.48
CA ILE A 162 -8.76 -15.06 11.71
C ILE A 162 -9.81 -14.98 12.82
N ASN A 163 -9.62 -15.76 13.89
CA ASN A 163 -10.48 -15.75 15.06
C ASN A 163 -9.93 -14.79 16.13
N LYS A 164 -8.74 -15.09 16.67
CA LYS A 164 -8.06 -14.28 17.67
C LYS A 164 -6.57 -14.26 17.36
N LEU A 165 -5.99 -13.06 17.22
CA LEU A 165 -4.55 -12.90 17.06
C LEU A 165 -3.86 -12.84 18.41
N GLU A 166 -2.81 -13.64 18.57
CA GLU A 166 -1.84 -13.54 19.66
C GLU A 166 -0.47 -13.24 19.07
N VAL A 167 0.31 -12.42 19.78
CA VAL A 167 1.66 -12.01 19.36
C VAL A 167 2.69 -12.46 20.37
N GLU A 168 3.78 -13.01 19.87
CA GLU A 168 4.98 -13.35 20.65
C GLU A 168 6.20 -12.73 19.96
N LYS A 169 7.32 -12.72 20.66
CA LYS A 169 8.59 -12.26 20.10
C LYS A 169 9.48 -13.45 19.78
N THR A 170 10.15 -13.38 18.65
CA THR A 170 11.11 -14.42 18.22
C THR A 170 12.37 -13.81 17.65
N SER A 171 13.52 -14.41 17.89
CA SER A 171 14.77 -14.14 17.18
C SER A 171 14.91 -14.99 15.92
N ASP A 172 14.02 -15.97 15.72
CA ASP A 172 13.99 -16.82 14.54
C ASP A 172 13.31 -16.08 13.39
N TRP A 173 14.12 -15.67 12.39
CA TRP A 173 13.66 -14.94 11.22
C TRP A 173 12.57 -15.68 10.44
N ASP A 174 12.65 -17.00 10.34
CA ASP A 174 11.71 -17.79 9.54
C ASP A 174 10.34 -17.96 10.19
N LYS A 175 10.25 -17.74 11.51
CA LYS A 175 9.00 -17.74 12.26
C LYS A 175 8.38 -16.36 12.40
N ALA A 176 9.15 -15.30 12.19
CA ALA A 176 8.64 -13.93 12.25
C ALA A 176 7.59 -13.69 11.15
N THR A 177 6.48 -13.08 11.53
CA THR A 177 5.38 -12.80 10.60
C THR A 177 5.72 -11.62 9.70
N THR A 178 5.44 -11.75 8.40
CA THR A 178 5.53 -10.68 7.42
C THR A 178 4.15 -10.03 7.24
N PHE A 179 4.13 -8.69 7.20
CA PHE A 179 2.96 -7.83 6.99
C PHE A 179 3.15 -6.92 5.80
#